data_8ddf4f06f956701fb73e46ba6a22b892
#
_entry.id   8ddf4f06f956701fb73e46ba6a22b892
#
_cell.length_a   1.000
_cell.length_b   1.000
_cell.length_c   1.000
_cell.angle_alpha   90.00
_cell.angle_beta   90.00
_cell.angle_gamma   90.00
#
_symmetry.space_group_name_H-M   'P 1'
#
loop_
_entity.id
_entity.type
_entity.pdbx_description
1 polymer ?
#
loop_
_entity_poly.entity_id
_entity_poly.type
_entity_poly.pdbx_seq_one_letter_code
_entity_poly.pdbx_strand_id
1 'polypeptide(L)'
;MHYPLAIFTPHIGALSESFIRRHVEHLLPGRTVVVTGTVDGAYLGHWGVTGPQLIIDRIPVRAIPNGLRQHAAWAVARRLGRKTPDSLPDTLSAIKQFLCEHHVRVILSEYLDAGLQWLKVARDLNIPFYGHGHGFDISARLRDPLWQENYLQYRQADGVITMSEVSRRRLLALGLSPEKIHVIPYGVEISSLSPRNGKSQETRCLAVGRMVSKKAPILTLNAFRCAVETHPNMRLDYVGTGELLIAAQHFSKVLNLEDRVTFWGGLPHDKVLSLMRQADVFIQHSVADPVTGDEEGLPVSILEAMAQGLPIVSTMHAGIPEAVVDGETGYLVAEGDSVAMAERIVALAKDVDLRRKMGVAGWQRAQERFSWNHERRQLLKILRLEEASI
;
A
#
# COMPACT_ATOMS: atom_id res chain seq x y z
N MET A 1 -26.32 -13.67 13.29
CA MET A 1 -25.88 -12.45 12.57
C MET A 1 -25.39 -12.85 11.19
N HIS A 2 -25.66 -12.02 10.18
CA HIS A 2 -25.17 -12.27 8.82
C HIS A 2 -23.94 -11.42 8.53
N TYR A 3 -22.87 -12.04 8.08
CA TYR A 3 -21.60 -11.38 7.73
C TYR A 3 -21.39 -11.50 6.21
N PRO A 4 -22.01 -10.63 5.40
CA PRO A 4 -22.00 -10.77 3.96
C PRO A 4 -20.63 -10.62 3.30
N LEU A 5 -19.67 -9.99 3.97
CA LEU A 5 -18.31 -9.75 3.48
C LEU A 5 -17.29 -10.62 4.21
N ALA A 6 -16.46 -11.32 3.44
CA ALA A 6 -15.22 -11.90 3.94
C ALA A 6 -14.02 -11.16 3.38
N ILE A 7 -13.09 -10.73 4.23
CA ILE A 7 -11.80 -10.19 3.82
C ILE A 7 -10.74 -11.25 4.08
N PHE A 8 -10.02 -11.60 3.02
CA PHE A 8 -8.88 -12.50 3.08
C PHE A 8 -7.60 -11.68 3.00
N THR A 9 -6.72 -11.82 4.00
CA THR A 9 -5.44 -11.12 4.03
C THR A 9 -4.34 -12.06 4.53
N PRO A 10 -3.11 -11.96 4.00
CA PRO A 10 -2.02 -12.83 4.44
C PRO A 10 -1.74 -12.76 5.94
N HIS A 11 -1.89 -11.59 6.53
CA HIS A 11 -1.72 -11.31 7.96
C HIS A 11 -2.46 -10.04 8.36
N ILE A 12 -2.62 -9.82 9.66
CA ILE A 12 -3.12 -8.57 10.24
C ILE A 12 -2.12 -8.03 11.26
N GLY A 13 -2.16 -6.71 11.51
CA GLY A 13 -1.31 -6.05 12.51
C GLY A 13 -0.09 -5.31 11.94
N ALA A 14 0.17 -5.37 10.63
CA ALA A 14 1.27 -4.64 10.02
C ALA A 14 1.01 -3.12 10.02
N LEU A 15 1.96 -2.35 10.59
CA LEU A 15 1.85 -0.88 10.69
C LEU A 15 1.80 -0.19 9.32
N SER A 16 2.43 -0.78 8.30
CA SER A 16 2.50 -0.21 6.94
C SER A 16 1.28 -0.50 6.08
N GLU A 17 0.32 -1.30 6.55
CA GLU A 17 -0.87 -1.73 5.81
C GLU A 17 -2.14 -1.05 6.34
N SER A 18 -2.08 0.26 6.56
CA SER A 18 -3.20 1.06 7.06
C SER A 18 -4.45 0.99 6.16
N PHE A 19 -4.27 0.76 4.86
CA PHE A 19 -5.35 0.57 3.89
C PHE A 19 -6.09 -0.76 4.10
N ILE A 20 -5.39 -1.90 4.30
CA ILE A 20 -6.03 -3.19 4.61
C ILE A 20 -6.72 -3.12 5.98
N ARG A 21 -6.05 -2.52 6.96
CA ARG A 21 -6.66 -2.28 8.26
C ARG A 21 -8.00 -1.57 8.13
N ARG A 22 -8.06 -0.53 7.29
CA ARG A 22 -9.28 0.25 7.06
C ARG A 22 -10.38 -0.58 6.40
N HIS A 23 -10.03 -1.47 5.46
CA HIS A 23 -10.99 -2.40 4.89
C HIS A 23 -11.57 -3.33 5.96
N VAL A 24 -10.73 -3.93 6.78
CA VAL A 24 -11.12 -4.86 7.85
C VAL A 24 -12.00 -4.18 8.90
N GLU A 25 -11.65 -2.97 9.34
CA GLU A 25 -12.33 -2.27 10.42
C GLU A 25 -13.55 -1.46 9.95
N HIS A 26 -13.50 -0.88 8.75
CA HIS A 26 -14.43 0.20 8.37
C HIS A 26 -15.15 0.01 7.04
N LEU A 27 -14.84 -1.02 6.23
CA LEU A 27 -15.55 -1.22 4.96
C LEU A 27 -17.02 -1.61 5.23
N LEU A 28 -17.25 -2.60 6.08
CA LEU A 28 -18.58 -3.02 6.52
C LEU A 28 -18.55 -3.36 8.03
N PRO A 29 -18.53 -2.35 8.94
CA PRO A 29 -18.33 -2.54 10.36
C PRO A 29 -19.35 -3.48 10.99
N GLY A 30 -18.87 -4.42 11.82
CA GLY A 30 -19.73 -5.40 12.50
C GLY A 30 -20.36 -6.47 11.60
N ARG A 31 -20.10 -6.44 10.27
CA ARG A 31 -20.68 -7.35 9.28
C ARG A 31 -19.62 -7.97 8.36
N THR A 32 -18.36 -7.95 8.78
CA THR A 32 -17.21 -8.50 8.07
C THR A 32 -16.62 -9.68 8.85
N VAL A 33 -16.33 -10.80 8.19
CA VAL A 33 -15.45 -11.83 8.72
C VAL A 33 -14.08 -11.73 8.12
N VAL A 34 -13.04 -12.17 8.85
CA VAL A 34 -11.65 -12.11 8.39
C VAL A 34 -11.06 -13.51 8.35
N VAL A 35 -10.45 -13.85 7.21
CA VAL A 35 -9.59 -15.03 7.08
C VAL A 35 -8.17 -14.56 6.93
N THR A 36 -7.30 -14.93 7.87
CA THR A 36 -5.92 -14.44 7.93
C THR A 36 -4.94 -15.56 8.28
N GLY A 37 -3.68 -15.38 7.90
CA GLY A 37 -2.59 -16.28 8.22
C GLY A 37 -1.78 -15.84 9.43
N THR A 38 -0.86 -16.72 9.85
CA THR A 38 0.21 -16.40 10.80
C THR A 38 1.46 -15.95 10.06
N VAL A 39 2.29 -15.12 10.69
CA VAL A 39 3.63 -14.78 10.21
C VAL A 39 4.64 -15.51 11.08
N ASP A 40 5.45 -16.40 10.48
CA ASP A 40 6.45 -17.24 11.18
C ASP A 40 5.85 -17.99 12.39
N GLY A 41 4.59 -18.43 12.25
CA GLY A 41 3.86 -19.12 13.31
C GLY A 41 3.27 -18.20 14.40
N ALA A 42 3.46 -16.89 14.31
CA ALA A 42 2.91 -15.91 15.23
C ALA A 42 1.76 -15.12 14.58
N TYR A 43 0.68 -14.96 15.33
CA TYR A 43 -0.42 -14.08 14.97
C TYR A 43 -0.08 -12.64 15.39
N LEU A 44 0.01 -11.73 14.45
CA LEU A 44 0.40 -10.33 14.73
C LEU A 44 -0.75 -9.47 15.28
N GLY A 45 -1.98 -9.93 15.16
CA GLY A 45 -3.27 -9.30 15.39
C GLY A 45 -3.40 -8.20 16.44
N HIS A 46 -3.36 -6.96 15.98
CA HIS A 46 -3.62 -5.77 16.79
C HIS A 46 -4.56 -4.76 16.11
N TRP A 47 -5.31 -5.22 15.08
CA TRP A 47 -6.36 -4.38 14.47
C TRP A 47 -7.69 -4.61 15.18
N GLY A 48 -8.58 -3.62 15.13
CA GLY A 48 -9.91 -3.64 15.77
C GLY A 48 -10.91 -4.50 15.01
N VAL A 49 -10.58 -5.77 14.75
CA VAL A 49 -11.50 -6.71 14.09
C VAL A 49 -12.66 -7.01 15.01
N THR A 50 -13.87 -6.62 14.62
CA THR A 50 -15.08 -6.78 15.43
C THR A 50 -15.90 -8.02 15.06
N GLY A 51 -15.67 -8.62 13.90
CA GLY A 51 -16.34 -9.83 13.41
C GLY A 51 -15.59 -11.12 13.71
N PRO A 52 -16.17 -12.26 13.34
CA PRO A 52 -15.49 -13.56 13.42
C PRO A 52 -14.21 -13.60 12.62
N GLN A 53 -13.22 -14.32 13.15
CA GLN A 53 -11.93 -14.51 12.51
C GLN A 53 -11.59 -15.98 12.39
N LEU A 54 -11.05 -16.37 11.24
CA LEU A 54 -10.41 -17.66 11.04
C LEU A 54 -8.92 -17.43 10.81
N ILE A 55 -8.10 -17.91 11.74
CA ILE A 55 -6.64 -17.86 11.64
C ILE A 55 -6.18 -19.21 11.13
N ILE A 56 -5.46 -19.22 10.02
CA ILE A 56 -4.95 -20.43 9.39
C ILE A 56 -3.43 -20.41 9.44
N ASP A 57 -2.83 -21.60 9.46
CA ASP A 57 -1.40 -21.71 9.25
C ASP A 57 -1.05 -21.12 7.89
N ARG A 58 0.00 -20.28 7.86
CA ARG A 58 0.42 -19.61 6.64
C ARG A 58 0.76 -20.61 5.56
N ILE A 59 -0.02 -20.63 4.50
CA ILE A 59 0.35 -21.32 3.27
C ILE A 59 1.33 -20.41 2.53
N PRO A 60 2.57 -20.86 2.26
CA PRO A 60 3.53 -20.05 1.53
C PRO A 60 2.96 -19.65 0.17
N VAL A 61 2.90 -18.35 -0.08
CA VAL A 61 2.49 -17.82 -1.39
C VAL A 61 3.56 -18.19 -2.41
N ARG A 62 3.24 -19.14 -3.28
CA ARG A 62 4.14 -19.62 -4.33
C ARG A 62 3.38 -19.72 -5.64
N ALA A 63 4.03 -19.34 -6.73
CA ALA A 63 3.54 -19.67 -8.06
C ALA A 63 3.51 -21.20 -8.23
N ILE A 64 2.40 -21.73 -8.68
CA ILE A 64 2.17 -23.17 -8.84
C ILE A 64 2.38 -23.50 -10.31
N PRO A 65 3.36 -24.38 -10.65
CA PRO A 65 3.52 -24.86 -12.01
C PRO A 65 2.28 -25.63 -12.47
N ASN A 66 1.78 -25.36 -13.66
CA ASN A 66 0.62 -26.05 -14.21
C ASN A 66 0.97 -27.47 -14.74
N GLY A 67 0.03 -28.40 -14.66
CA GLY A 67 0.13 -29.73 -15.27
C GLY A 67 1.22 -30.65 -14.72
N LEU A 68 1.90 -31.39 -15.61
CA LEU A 68 2.93 -32.39 -15.27
C LEU A 68 4.06 -31.86 -14.38
N ARG A 69 4.39 -30.57 -14.48
CA ARG A 69 5.40 -29.91 -13.65
C ARG A 69 4.98 -29.85 -12.17
N GLN A 70 3.68 -29.76 -11.88
CA GLN A 70 3.15 -29.76 -10.53
C GLN A 70 3.40 -31.11 -9.84
N HIS A 71 3.14 -32.23 -10.52
CA HIS A 71 3.37 -33.56 -9.97
C HIS A 71 4.86 -33.83 -9.75
N ALA A 72 5.72 -33.38 -10.65
CA ALA A 72 7.17 -33.51 -10.52
C ALA A 72 7.73 -32.68 -9.33
N ALA A 73 7.27 -31.44 -9.18
CA ALA A 73 7.67 -30.58 -8.06
C ALA A 73 7.24 -31.14 -6.71
N TRP A 74 6.04 -31.74 -6.62
CA TRP A 74 5.55 -32.41 -5.41
C TRP A 74 6.31 -33.69 -5.08
N ALA A 75 6.67 -34.48 -6.10
CA ALA A 75 7.48 -35.69 -5.93
C ALA A 75 8.89 -35.35 -5.39
N VAL A 76 9.49 -34.25 -5.87
CA VAL A 76 10.78 -33.77 -5.39
C VAL A 76 10.67 -33.23 -3.95
N ALA A 77 9.63 -32.47 -3.64
CA ALA A 77 9.40 -31.94 -2.29
C ALA A 77 9.22 -33.08 -1.25
N ARG A 78 8.47 -34.15 -1.61
CA ARG A 78 8.36 -35.36 -0.77
C ARG A 78 9.70 -36.04 -0.54
N ARG A 79 10.53 -36.19 -1.58
CA ARG A 79 11.87 -36.81 -1.43
C ARG A 79 12.82 -36.01 -0.55
N LEU A 80 12.63 -34.69 -0.45
CA LEU A 80 13.45 -33.79 0.38
C LEU A 80 12.91 -33.65 1.80
N GLY A 81 11.94 -34.47 2.24
CA GLY A 81 11.37 -34.42 3.58
C GLY A 81 10.68 -33.10 3.93
N ARG A 82 10.39 -32.25 2.91
CA ARG A 82 9.62 -31.03 3.12
C ARG A 82 8.16 -31.41 3.30
N LYS A 83 7.52 -30.86 4.33
CA LYS A 83 6.07 -30.99 4.52
C LYS A 83 5.40 -30.62 3.21
N THR A 84 4.84 -31.64 2.55
CA THR A 84 3.88 -31.42 1.46
C THR A 84 2.61 -30.83 2.08
N PRO A 85 1.82 -30.07 1.35
CA PRO A 85 0.60 -29.49 1.88
C PRO A 85 -0.51 -30.55 2.04
N ASP A 86 -0.24 -31.64 2.78
CA ASP A 86 -1.27 -32.61 3.17
C ASP A 86 -2.30 -31.96 4.13
N SER A 87 -1.96 -30.80 4.73
CA SER A 87 -2.90 -29.94 5.46
C SER A 87 -3.77 -29.03 4.58
N LEU A 88 -3.52 -28.92 3.29
CA LEU A 88 -4.28 -28.03 2.40
C LEU A 88 -5.75 -28.40 2.27
N PRO A 89 -6.14 -29.70 2.08
CA PRO A 89 -7.54 -30.11 2.04
C PRO A 89 -8.30 -29.77 3.32
N ASP A 90 -7.71 -29.97 4.48
CA ASP A 90 -8.33 -29.67 5.78
C ASP A 90 -8.51 -28.16 5.97
N THR A 91 -7.51 -27.37 5.60
CA THR A 91 -7.58 -25.89 5.64
C THR A 91 -8.67 -25.37 4.70
N LEU A 92 -8.75 -25.87 3.48
CA LEU A 92 -9.80 -25.47 2.52
C LEU A 92 -11.21 -25.85 3.04
N SER A 93 -11.35 -27.02 3.68
CA SER A 93 -12.61 -27.47 4.28
C SER A 93 -13.01 -26.56 5.44
N ALA A 94 -12.08 -26.21 6.33
CA ALA A 94 -12.32 -25.30 7.44
C ALA A 94 -12.76 -23.91 6.96
N ILE A 95 -12.12 -23.38 5.91
CA ILE A 95 -12.51 -22.10 5.31
C ILE A 95 -13.92 -22.17 4.72
N LYS A 96 -14.24 -23.23 3.97
CA LYS A 96 -15.58 -23.40 3.39
C LYS A 96 -16.65 -23.46 4.49
N GLN A 97 -16.40 -24.25 5.53
CA GLN A 97 -17.31 -24.34 6.68
C GLN A 97 -17.52 -22.97 7.32
N PHE A 98 -16.44 -22.25 7.62
CA PHE A 98 -16.47 -20.92 8.21
C PHE A 98 -17.27 -19.90 7.37
N LEU A 99 -17.07 -19.89 6.05
CA LEU A 99 -17.80 -19.00 5.15
C LEU A 99 -19.31 -19.31 5.11
N CYS A 100 -19.67 -20.61 5.12
CA CYS A 100 -21.06 -21.06 5.15
C CYS A 100 -21.74 -20.72 6.48
N GLU A 101 -21.10 -21.00 7.62
CA GLU A 101 -21.61 -20.71 8.97
C GLU A 101 -21.92 -19.23 9.17
N HIS A 102 -21.11 -18.36 8.55
CA HIS A 102 -21.27 -16.92 8.67
C HIS A 102 -22.09 -16.28 7.53
N HIS A 103 -22.62 -17.09 6.62
CA HIS A 103 -23.46 -16.63 5.48
C HIS A 103 -22.77 -15.59 4.61
N VAL A 104 -21.50 -15.82 4.28
CA VAL A 104 -20.71 -14.93 3.44
C VAL A 104 -21.28 -14.90 2.02
N ARG A 105 -21.38 -13.71 1.43
CA ARG A 105 -21.94 -13.44 0.12
C ARG A 105 -20.94 -12.95 -0.90
N VAL A 106 -19.81 -12.43 -0.46
CA VAL A 106 -18.71 -11.95 -1.32
C VAL A 106 -17.38 -12.03 -0.58
N ILE A 107 -16.32 -12.33 -1.33
CA ILE A 107 -14.93 -12.36 -0.84
C ILE A 107 -14.15 -11.23 -1.47
N LEU A 108 -13.47 -10.42 -0.64
CA LEU A 108 -12.41 -9.48 -1.03
C LEU A 108 -11.08 -10.06 -0.53
N SER A 109 -10.17 -10.37 -1.47
CA SER A 109 -8.86 -10.93 -1.12
C SER A 109 -7.75 -9.92 -1.37
N GLU A 110 -7.06 -9.55 -0.32
CA GLU A 110 -5.93 -8.64 -0.37
C GLU A 110 -4.68 -9.37 -0.88
N TYR A 111 -3.96 -8.73 -1.80
CA TYR A 111 -2.86 -9.27 -2.59
C TYR A 111 -3.24 -10.37 -3.59
N LEU A 112 -2.96 -10.12 -4.87
CA LEU A 112 -3.32 -11.06 -5.94
C LEU A 112 -2.56 -12.38 -5.82
N ASP A 113 -1.29 -12.35 -5.44
CA ASP A 113 -0.49 -13.57 -5.28
C ASP A 113 -1.03 -14.45 -4.14
N ALA A 114 -1.44 -13.84 -3.03
CA ALA A 114 -2.06 -14.56 -1.91
C ALA A 114 -3.48 -15.04 -2.27
N GLY A 115 -4.23 -14.25 -3.03
CA GLY A 115 -5.62 -14.53 -3.39
C GLY A 115 -5.82 -15.75 -4.28
N LEU A 116 -4.83 -16.11 -5.11
CA LEU A 116 -4.94 -17.23 -6.05
C LEU A 116 -5.36 -18.55 -5.40
N GLN A 117 -4.86 -18.84 -4.22
CA GLN A 117 -5.16 -20.07 -3.50
C GLN A 117 -6.63 -20.20 -3.04
N TRP A 118 -7.35 -19.07 -2.97
CA TRP A 118 -8.73 -18.98 -2.49
C TRP A 118 -9.77 -18.98 -3.61
N LEU A 119 -9.36 -18.77 -4.86
CA LEU A 119 -10.27 -18.81 -6.01
C LEU A 119 -11.08 -20.10 -6.10
N LYS A 120 -10.44 -21.23 -5.78
CA LYS A 120 -11.14 -22.53 -5.78
C LYS A 120 -12.23 -22.60 -4.70
N VAL A 121 -11.97 -22.08 -3.50
CA VAL A 121 -12.94 -22.04 -2.41
C VAL A 121 -14.17 -21.22 -2.81
N ALA A 122 -13.95 -20.04 -3.37
CA ALA A 122 -15.01 -19.15 -3.84
C ALA A 122 -15.89 -19.82 -4.89
N ARG A 123 -15.27 -20.48 -5.90
CA ARG A 123 -16.01 -21.22 -6.94
C ARG A 123 -16.81 -22.41 -6.39
N ASP A 124 -16.19 -23.21 -5.52
CA ASP A 124 -16.83 -24.39 -4.96
C ASP A 124 -18.08 -24.02 -4.13
N LEU A 125 -18.12 -22.81 -3.56
CA LEU A 125 -19.24 -22.27 -2.80
C LEU A 125 -20.15 -21.33 -3.61
N ASN A 126 -19.80 -21.06 -4.87
CA ASN A 126 -20.48 -20.09 -5.73
C ASN A 126 -20.59 -18.69 -5.07
N ILE A 127 -19.51 -18.26 -4.41
CA ILE A 127 -19.39 -16.94 -3.78
C ILE A 127 -18.58 -16.03 -4.70
N PRO A 128 -19.06 -14.83 -5.08
CA PRO A 128 -18.30 -13.84 -5.84
C PRO A 128 -16.97 -13.52 -5.19
N PHE A 129 -15.91 -13.44 -6.02
CA PHE A 129 -14.52 -13.24 -5.59
C PHE A 129 -13.89 -12.05 -6.27
N TYR A 130 -13.35 -11.15 -5.47
CA TYR A 130 -12.59 -9.98 -5.94
C TYR A 130 -11.17 -10.02 -5.37
N GLY A 131 -10.17 -10.02 -6.27
CA GLY A 131 -8.77 -9.84 -5.86
C GLY A 131 -8.41 -8.37 -5.82
N HIS A 132 -7.76 -7.92 -4.76
CA HIS A 132 -7.25 -6.55 -4.63
C HIS A 132 -5.73 -6.57 -4.74
N GLY A 133 -5.21 -6.03 -5.83
CA GLY A 133 -3.79 -5.98 -6.10
C GLY A 133 -3.16 -4.70 -5.61
N HIS A 134 -1.92 -4.81 -5.14
CA HIS A 134 -1.16 -3.72 -4.55
C HIS A 134 0.12 -3.40 -5.36
N GLY A 135 1.19 -2.94 -4.73
CA GLY A 135 2.44 -2.60 -5.42
C GLY A 135 3.22 -3.83 -5.86
N PHE A 136 3.70 -4.60 -4.88
CA PHE A 136 4.59 -5.74 -5.11
C PHE A 136 4.00 -6.83 -6.02
N ASP A 137 2.75 -7.20 -5.79
CA ASP A 137 2.06 -8.25 -6.53
C ASP A 137 1.71 -7.87 -7.96
N ILE A 138 1.64 -6.56 -8.29
CA ILE A 138 1.42 -6.04 -9.66
C ILE A 138 2.70 -5.50 -10.31
N SER A 139 3.83 -5.50 -9.63
CA SER A 139 5.13 -5.09 -10.18
C SER A 139 6.14 -6.24 -10.18
N ALA A 140 6.75 -6.53 -9.04
CA ALA A 140 7.79 -7.56 -8.91
C ALA A 140 7.30 -8.95 -9.35
N ARG A 141 6.09 -9.37 -8.94
CA ARG A 141 5.53 -10.67 -9.33
C ARG A 141 5.34 -10.79 -10.84
N LEU A 142 4.99 -9.72 -11.53
CA LEU A 142 4.78 -9.74 -12.98
C LEU A 142 6.07 -9.82 -13.81
N ARG A 143 7.25 -9.76 -13.18
CA ARG A 143 8.52 -10.05 -13.86
C ARG A 143 8.78 -11.55 -14.02
N ASP A 144 8.15 -12.39 -13.23
CA ASP A 144 8.29 -13.83 -13.30
C ASP A 144 7.18 -14.43 -14.20
N PRO A 145 7.55 -15.10 -15.33
CA PRO A 145 6.59 -15.73 -16.23
C PRO A 145 5.64 -16.72 -15.55
N LEU A 146 6.09 -17.38 -14.49
CA LEU A 146 5.25 -18.33 -13.74
C LEU A 146 4.13 -17.60 -12.99
N TRP A 147 4.41 -16.42 -12.44
CA TRP A 147 3.37 -15.58 -11.83
C TRP A 147 2.43 -14.99 -12.87
N GLN A 148 2.94 -14.59 -14.05
CA GLN A 148 2.09 -14.14 -15.14
C GLN A 148 1.08 -15.22 -15.55
N GLU A 149 1.53 -16.46 -15.71
CA GLU A 149 0.65 -17.59 -16.03
C GLU A 149 -0.39 -17.83 -14.90
N ASN A 150 0.05 -17.81 -13.66
CA ASN A 150 -0.85 -18.03 -12.50
C ASN A 150 -1.93 -16.94 -12.41
N TYR A 151 -1.59 -15.69 -12.65
CA TYR A 151 -2.54 -14.58 -12.60
C TYR A 151 -3.64 -14.64 -13.67
N LEU A 152 -3.44 -15.37 -14.76
CA LEU A 152 -4.50 -15.61 -15.74
C LEU A 152 -5.70 -16.36 -15.14
N GLN A 153 -5.55 -17.01 -13.98
CA GLN A 153 -6.66 -17.62 -13.25
C GLN A 153 -7.68 -16.56 -12.77
N TYR A 154 -7.28 -15.31 -12.60
CA TYR A 154 -8.20 -14.21 -12.29
C TYR A 154 -9.24 -13.91 -13.38
N ARG A 155 -9.09 -14.50 -14.58
CA ARG A 155 -10.18 -14.55 -15.57
C ARG A 155 -11.44 -15.24 -15.05
N GLN A 156 -11.29 -16.06 -14.00
CA GLN A 156 -12.39 -16.78 -13.34
C GLN A 156 -12.95 -16.04 -12.11
N ALA A 157 -12.29 -14.97 -11.66
CA ALA A 157 -12.80 -14.10 -10.61
C ALA A 157 -13.92 -13.19 -11.14
N ASP A 158 -14.72 -12.63 -10.25
CA ASP A 158 -15.75 -11.65 -10.60
C ASP A 158 -15.11 -10.28 -10.91
N GLY A 159 -13.99 -9.96 -10.26
CA GLY A 159 -13.22 -8.78 -10.59
C GLY A 159 -11.83 -8.76 -9.94
N VAL A 160 -11.02 -7.82 -10.43
CA VAL A 160 -9.73 -7.44 -9.84
C VAL A 160 -9.75 -5.94 -9.59
N ILE A 161 -9.46 -5.57 -8.36
CA ILE A 161 -9.36 -4.17 -7.93
C ILE A 161 -7.89 -3.77 -7.91
N THR A 162 -7.58 -2.57 -8.34
CA THR A 162 -6.23 -2.01 -8.29
C THR A 162 -6.29 -0.51 -7.99
N MET A 163 -5.21 0.06 -7.46
CA MET A 163 -5.20 1.43 -6.95
C MET A 163 -4.82 2.49 -8.00
N SER A 164 -4.38 2.10 -9.21
CA SER A 164 -3.86 3.04 -10.22
C SER A 164 -4.07 2.57 -11.65
N GLU A 165 -4.11 3.50 -12.60
CA GLU A 165 -4.16 3.21 -14.03
C GLU A 165 -2.87 2.53 -14.52
N VAL A 166 -1.73 2.80 -13.90
CA VAL A 166 -0.48 2.08 -14.18
C VAL A 166 -0.64 0.60 -13.88
N SER A 167 -1.16 0.26 -12.72
CA SER A 167 -1.45 -1.13 -12.32
C SER A 167 -2.49 -1.78 -13.24
N ARG A 168 -3.55 -1.04 -13.59
CA ARG A 168 -4.56 -1.50 -14.55
C ARG A 168 -3.95 -1.86 -15.90
N ARG A 169 -3.10 -0.99 -16.45
CA ARG A 169 -2.42 -1.26 -17.74
C ARG A 169 -1.58 -2.53 -17.71
N ARG A 170 -0.91 -2.83 -16.60
CA ARG A 170 -0.13 -4.07 -16.42
C ARG A 170 -1.04 -5.31 -16.45
N LEU A 171 -2.16 -5.26 -15.77
CA LEU A 171 -3.13 -6.36 -15.76
C LEU A 171 -3.79 -6.57 -17.13
N LEU A 172 -4.07 -5.49 -17.87
CA LEU A 172 -4.53 -5.57 -19.27
C LEU A 172 -3.48 -6.19 -20.18
N ALA A 173 -2.21 -5.78 -20.06
CA ALA A 173 -1.10 -6.33 -20.82
C ALA A 173 -0.89 -7.84 -20.53
N LEU A 174 -1.20 -8.28 -19.33
CA LEU A 174 -1.24 -9.69 -18.95
C LEU A 174 -2.38 -10.46 -19.62
N GLY A 175 -3.41 -9.78 -20.14
CA GLY A 175 -4.56 -10.38 -20.81
C GLY A 175 -5.77 -10.62 -19.94
N LEU A 176 -5.93 -9.88 -18.86
CA LEU A 176 -7.20 -9.82 -18.12
C LEU A 176 -8.18 -8.89 -18.84
N SER A 177 -9.45 -9.22 -18.81
CA SER A 177 -10.53 -8.45 -19.45
C SER A 177 -10.73 -7.08 -18.82
N PRO A 178 -10.89 -6.01 -19.63
CA PRO A 178 -11.05 -4.64 -19.13
C PRO A 178 -12.24 -4.46 -18.17
N GLU A 179 -13.34 -5.17 -18.42
CA GLU A 179 -14.57 -5.11 -17.62
C GLU A 179 -14.40 -5.74 -16.23
N LYS A 180 -13.37 -6.54 -16.03
CA LYS A 180 -13.05 -7.18 -14.73
C LYS A 180 -12.06 -6.38 -13.90
N ILE A 181 -11.41 -5.35 -14.48
CA ILE A 181 -10.39 -4.57 -13.76
C ILE A 181 -11.00 -3.24 -13.33
N HIS A 182 -11.07 -3.03 -12.03
CA HIS A 182 -11.60 -1.83 -11.42
C HIS A 182 -10.47 -1.02 -10.78
N VAL A 183 -10.35 0.26 -11.15
CA VAL A 183 -9.38 1.17 -10.52
C VAL A 183 -10.08 1.90 -9.39
N ILE A 184 -9.68 1.59 -8.17
CA ILE A 184 -10.15 2.24 -6.95
C ILE A 184 -8.94 2.68 -6.15
N PRO A 185 -8.57 3.96 -6.19
CA PRO A 185 -7.47 4.49 -5.41
C PRO A 185 -7.72 4.34 -3.91
N TYR A 186 -6.65 4.16 -3.14
CA TYR A 186 -6.75 4.16 -1.68
C TYR A 186 -7.36 5.46 -1.15
N GLY A 187 -8.22 5.33 -0.17
CA GLY A 187 -8.80 6.45 0.56
C GLY A 187 -8.08 6.70 1.88
N VAL A 188 -8.01 7.96 2.23
CA VAL A 188 -7.47 8.44 3.51
C VAL A 188 -8.50 9.28 4.25
N GLU A 189 -8.31 9.45 5.55
CA GLU A 189 -9.14 10.37 6.33
C GLU A 189 -8.79 11.80 5.99
N ILE A 190 -9.80 12.60 5.64
CA ILE A 190 -9.63 14.00 5.33
C ILE A 190 -9.90 14.81 6.60
N SER A 191 -8.87 15.45 7.10
CA SER A 191 -8.99 16.40 8.21
C SER A 191 -9.38 17.79 7.71
N SER A 192 -10.00 18.60 8.58
CA SER A 192 -10.13 20.02 8.30
C SER A 192 -8.75 20.66 8.17
N LEU A 193 -8.57 21.53 7.17
CA LEU A 193 -7.34 22.29 7.03
C LEU A 193 -7.13 23.18 8.26
N SER A 194 -6.07 22.90 9.00
CA SER A 194 -5.61 23.82 10.04
C SER A 194 -4.76 24.92 9.41
N PRO A 195 -4.95 26.20 9.80
CA PRO A 195 -4.07 27.26 9.36
C PRO A 195 -2.63 26.93 9.77
N ARG A 196 -1.74 26.82 8.79
CA ARG A 196 -0.31 26.67 9.07
C ARG A 196 0.23 28.04 9.42
N ASN A 197 0.69 28.22 10.66
CA ASN A 197 1.29 29.44 11.11
C ASN A 197 2.69 29.57 10.44
N GLY A 198 2.77 30.29 9.34
CA GLY A 198 4.01 30.54 8.59
C GLY A 198 5.06 31.41 9.33
N LYS A 199 5.08 31.36 10.66
CA LYS A 199 5.97 32.18 11.50
C LYS A 199 7.29 31.48 11.87
N SER A 200 7.44 30.18 11.57
CA SER A 200 8.72 29.51 11.80
C SER A 200 9.72 29.94 10.74
N GLN A 201 10.88 30.40 11.17
CA GLN A 201 12.00 30.64 10.24
C GLN A 201 12.59 29.34 9.71
N GLU A 202 12.32 28.21 10.36
CA GLU A 202 12.83 26.88 9.99
C GLU A 202 11.77 26.10 9.19
N THR A 203 12.15 25.58 8.02
CA THR A 203 11.30 24.72 7.20
C THR A 203 11.42 23.26 7.65
N ARG A 204 10.31 22.65 8.00
CA ARG A 204 10.24 21.24 8.42
C ARG A 204 9.81 20.35 7.27
N CYS A 205 10.75 19.54 6.78
CA CYS A 205 10.45 18.46 5.84
C CYS A 205 10.04 17.19 6.60
N LEU A 206 9.17 16.40 6.02
CA LEU A 206 8.78 15.08 6.54
C LEU A 206 8.87 14.04 5.44
N ALA A 207 9.47 12.90 5.75
CA ALA A 207 9.45 11.69 4.94
C ALA A 207 8.83 10.54 5.74
N VAL A 208 7.88 9.79 5.14
CA VAL A 208 7.22 8.66 5.79
C VAL A 208 7.19 7.47 4.86
N GLY A 209 7.75 6.35 5.29
CA GLY A 209 7.72 5.11 4.52
C GLY A 209 8.70 4.06 5.01
N ARG A 210 8.51 2.83 4.57
CA ARG A 210 9.47 1.76 4.86
C ARG A 210 10.85 2.14 4.32
N MET A 211 11.89 1.87 5.09
CA MET A 211 13.29 2.06 4.67
C MET A 211 13.73 0.89 3.79
N VAL A 212 13.21 0.85 2.56
CA VAL A 212 13.47 -0.21 1.56
C VAL A 212 13.89 0.40 0.23
N SER A 213 14.47 -0.40 -0.67
CA SER A 213 15.07 0.05 -1.93
C SER A 213 14.13 0.95 -2.75
N LYS A 214 12.89 0.54 -3.00
CA LYS A 214 11.94 1.33 -3.80
C LYS A 214 11.54 2.68 -3.19
N LYS A 215 11.69 2.86 -1.88
CA LYS A 215 11.46 4.13 -1.17
C LYS A 215 12.70 5.03 -1.14
N ALA A 216 13.80 4.53 -1.65
CA ALA A 216 15.06 5.23 -1.89
C ALA A 216 15.47 6.21 -0.77
N PRO A 217 15.59 5.78 0.51
CA PRO A 217 15.91 6.68 1.61
C PRO A 217 17.24 7.40 1.44
N ILE A 218 18.21 6.77 0.79
CA ILE A 218 19.53 7.36 0.50
C ILE A 218 19.40 8.54 -0.49
N LEU A 219 18.56 8.41 -1.54
CA LEU A 219 18.32 9.48 -2.49
C LEU A 219 17.54 10.64 -1.86
N THR A 220 16.58 10.34 -0.98
CA THR A 220 15.86 11.35 -0.19
C THR A 220 16.82 12.15 0.70
N LEU A 221 17.74 11.49 1.40
CA LEU A 221 18.76 12.14 2.24
C LEU A 221 19.72 12.97 1.41
N ASN A 222 20.15 12.47 0.24
CA ASN A 222 21.01 13.23 -0.65
C ASN A 222 20.33 14.49 -1.19
N ALA A 223 19.06 14.40 -1.59
CA ALA A 223 18.28 15.57 -2.00
C ALA A 223 18.14 16.57 -0.86
N PHE A 224 17.85 16.12 0.35
CA PHE A 224 17.76 16.99 1.53
C PHE A 224 19.10 17.65 1.85
N ARG A 225 20.24 16.94 1.75
CA ARG A 225 21.59 17.54 1.90
C ARG A 225 21.80 18.68 0.90
N CYS A 226 21.56 18.42 -0.39
CA CYS A 226 21.71 19.46 -1.41
C CYS A 226 20.80 20.68 -1.16
N ALA A 227 19.59 20.45 -0.65
CA ALA A 227 18.66 21.51 -0.27
C ALA A 227 19.20 22.35 0.91
N VAL A 228 19.73 21.71 1.95
CA VAL A 228 20.31 22.37 3.14
C VAL A 228 21.54 23.21 2.78
N GLU A 229 22.36 22.81 1.83
CA GLU A 229 23.50 23.61 1.34
C GLU A 229 23.04 24.94 0.75
N THR A 230 21.90 24.98 0.08
CA THR A 230 21.32 26.17 -0.54
C THR A 230 20.44 26.97 0.43
N HIS A 231 19.76 26.30 1.34
CA HIS A 231 18.85 26.89 2.33
C HIS A 231 19.05 26.23 3.70
N PRO A 232 19.99 26.76 4.53
CA PRO A 232 20.44 26.04 5.74
C PRO A 232 19.39 25.87 6.84
N ASN A 233 18.31 26.66 6.84
CA ASN A 233 17.35 26.66 7.94
C ASN A 233 16.22 25.63 7.71
N MET A 234 16.62 24.36 7.68
CA MET A 234 15.72 23.23 7.40
C MET A 234 16.01 22.05 8.31
N ARG A 235 14.96 21.29 8.63
CA ARG A 235 15.01 19.98 9.32
C ARG A 235 14.22 18.94 8.57
N LEU A 236 14.60 17.67 8.74
CA LEU A 236 13.90 16.50 8.21
C LEU A 236 13.53 15.55 9.34
N ASP A 237 12.25 15.30 9.49
CA ASP A 237 11.72 14.19 10.25
C ASP A 237 11.55 12.99 9.31
N TYR A 238 12.21 11.87 9.63
CA TYR A 238 12.12 10.65 8.81
C TYR A 238 11.50 9.51 9.62
N VAL A 239 10.31 9.08 9.22
CA VAL A 239 9.54 8.02 9.91
C VAL A 239 9.54 6.77 9.07
N GLY A 240 9.92 5.64 9.68
CA GLY A 240 9.86 4.32 9.07
C GLY A 240 10.95 3.39 9.54
N THR A 241 10.74 2.10 9.31
CA THR A 241 11.70 1.03 9.53
C THR A 241 11.93 0.24 8.26
N GLY A 242 12.93 -0.60 8.23
CA GLY A 242 13.29 -1.47 7.11
C GLY A 242 14.77 -1.75 7.04
N GLU A 243 15.16 -2.56 6.09
CA GLU A 243 16.54 -3.05 5.91
C GLU A 243 17.57 -1.93 5.69
N LEU A 244 17.15 -0.80 5.11
CA LEU A 244 18.02 0.33 4.82
C LEU A 244 18.09 1.36 5.96
N LEU A 245 17.39 1.18 7.09
CA LEU A 245 17.38 2.17 8.18
C LEU A 245 18.78 2.46 8.70
N ILE A 246 19.54 1.43 9.04
CA ILE A 246 20.91 1.60 9.57
C ILE A 246 21.84 2.23 8.52
N ALA A 247 21.71 1.81 7.26
CA ALA A 247 22.48 2.42 6.17
C ALA A 247 22.14 3.90 5.98
N ALA A 248 20.85 4.26 6.06
CA ALA A 248 20.38 5.65 5.97
C ALA A 248 20.91 6.51 7.14
N GLN A 249 20.90 5.97 8.36
CA GLN A 249 21.49 6.65 9.54
C GLN A 249 22.99 6.88 9.39
N HIS A 250 23.74 5.88 8.95
CA HIS A 250 25.18 6.03 8.70
C HIS A 250 25.44 7.02 7.57
N PHE A 251 24.66 6.96 6.49
CA PHE A 251 24.79 7.90 5.38
C PHE A 251 24.49 9.35 5.80
N SER A 252 23.47 9.56 6.64
CA SER A 252 23.17 10.87 7.22
C SER A 252 24.37 11.46 7.98
N LYS A 253 25.11 10.62 8.75
CA LYS A 253 26.35 11.04 9.43
C LYS A 253 27.45 11.43 8.45
N VAL A 254 27.67 10.63 7.42
CA VAL A 254 28.68 10.94 6.37
C VAL A 254 28.36 12.26 5.69
N LEU A 255 27.09 12.61 5.59
CA LEU A 255 26.62 13.88 5.01
C LEU A 255 26.60 15.06 6.00
N ASN A 256 27.02 14.87 7.27
CA ASN A 256 26.95 15.86 8.35
C ASN A 256 25.53 16.41 8.58
N LEU A 257 24.53 15.52 8.57
CA LEU A 257 23.11 15.87 8.75
C LEU A 257 22.55 15.49 10.13
N GLU A 258 23.40 15.07 11.08
CA GLU A 258 22.99 14.53 12.39
C GLU A 258 22.11 15.51 13.19
N ASP A 259 22.46 16.79 13.15
CA ASP A 259 21.70 17.84 13.84
C ASP A 259 20.45 18.30 13.07
N ARG A 260 20.20 17.77 11.88
CA ARG A 260 19.13 18.21 10.97
C ARG A 260 18.15 17.13 10.58
N VAL A 261 18.51 15.88 10.77
CA VAL A 261 17.65 14.71 10.44
C VAL A 261 17.36 13.92 11.70
N THR A 262 16.07 13.77 11.99
CA THR A 262 15.60 12.92 13.09
C THR A 262 14.99 11.64 12.52
N PHE A 263 15.56 10.49 12.84
CA PHE A 263 15.00 9.18 12.50
C PHE A 263 14.12 8.68 13.63
N TRP A 264 12.82 8.62 13.40
CA TRP A 264 11.82 8.23 14.40
C TRP A 264 11.61 6.71 14.50
N GLY A 265 12.13 5.93 13.54
CA GLY A 265 11.74 4.52 13.42
C GLY A 265 10.27 4.35 13.06
N GLY A 266 9.67 3.22 13.43
CA GLY A 266 8.25 2.97 13.24
C GLY A 266 7.41 3.68 14.29
N LEU A 267 6.44 4.47 13.86
CA LEU A 267 5.51 5.17 14.76
C LEU A 267 4.07 4.69 14.57
N PRO A 268 3.23 4.75 15.63
CA PRO A 268 1.78 4.63 15.50
C PRO A 268 1.22 5.69 14.56
N HIS A 269 0.13 5.36 13.86
CA HIS A 269 -0.46 6.20 12.82
C HIS A 269 -0.86 7.61 13.30
N ASP A 270 -1.41 7.73 14.51
CA ASP A 270 -1.77 9.01 15.13
C ASP A 270 -0.56 9.94 15.33
N LYS A 271 0.61 9.37 15.65
CA LYS A 271 1.88 10.10 15.76
C LYS A 271 2.39 10.55 14.40
N VAL A 272 2.27 9.70 13.37
CA VAL A 272 2.59 10.09 11.99
C VAL A 272 1.74 11.27 11.54
N LEU A 273 0.42 11.22 11.75
CA LEU A 273 -0.48 12.32 11.42
C LEU A 273 -0.14 13.60 12.23
N SER A 274 0.31 13.45 13.48
CA SER A 274 0.76 14.60 14.27
C SER A 274 2.02 15.28 13.67
N LEU A 275 2.98 14.50 13.18
CA LEU A 275 4.16 15.03 12.48
C LEU A 275 3.76 15.67 11.14
N MET A 276 2.84 15.07 10.38
CA MET A 276 2.32 15.67 9.14
C MET A 276 1.68 17.05 9.38
N ARG A 277 0.95 17.23 10.48
CA ARG A 277 0.38 18.54 10.84
C ARG A 277 1.44 19.59 11.18
N GLN A 278 2.61 19.18 11.65
CA GLN A 278 3.71 20.06 12.04
C GLN A 278 4.71 20.33 10.90
N ALA A 279 4.72 19.49 9.86
CA ALA A 279 5.61 19.63 8.73
C ALA A 279 5.14 20.74 7.77
N ASP A 280 6.05 21.25 6.96
CA ASP A 280 5.83 22.26 5.91
C ASP A 280 5.82 21.65 4.50
N VAL A 281 6.62 20.60 4.29
CA VAL A 281 6.78 19.92 3.00
C VAL A 281 6.89 18.42 3.23
N PHE A 282 6.18 17.63 2.45
CA PHE A 282 6.36 16.18 2.43
C PHE A 282 7.30 15.80 1.28
N ILE A 283 8.32 15.01 1.58
CA ILE A 283 9.31 14.57 0.60
C ILE A 283 9.41 13.04 0.55
N GLN A 284 9.42 12.46 -0.64
CA GLN A 284 9.60 11.02 -0.84
C GLN A 284 10.20 10.76 -2.21
N HIS A 285 11.42 10.22 -2.25
CA HIS A 285 12.00 9.74 -3.49
C HIS A 285 11.64 8.26 -3.67
N SER A 286 10.91 7.93 -4.74
CA SER A 286 10.57 6.54 -5.05
C SER A 286 11.17 6.16 -6.40
N VAL A 287 11.62 4.90 -6.51
CA VAL A 287 12.23 4.32 -7.71
C VAL A 287 11.74 2.89 -7.89
N ALA A 288 11.88 2.34 -9.09
CA ALA A 288 11.80 0.91 -9.27
C ALA A 288 12.98 0.22 -8.58
N ASP A 289 12.72 -0.79 -7.76
CA ASP A 289 13.80 -1.60 -7.18
C ASP A 289 14.59 -2.28 -8.30
N PRO A 290 15.91 -2.04 -8.42
CA PRO A 290 16.69 -2.52 -9.56
C PRO A 290 16.88 -4.05 -9.58
N VAL A 291 16.71 -4.72 -8.44
CA VAL A 291 16.90 -6.17 -8.30
C VAL A 291 15.57 -6.89 -8.48
N THR A 292 14.58 -6.52 -7.71
CA THR A 292 13.28 -7.22 -7.68
C THR A 292 12.26 -6.66 -8.65
N GLY A 293 12.42 -5.38 -9.06
CA GLY A 293 11.43 -4.64 -9.81
C GLY A 293 10.18 -4.29 -9.01
N ASP A 294 10.29 -4.33 -7.68
CA ASP A 294 9.21 -3.82 -6.85
C ASP A 294 9.05 -2.31 -7.03
N GLU A 295 7.83 -1.88 -7.23
CA GLU A 295 7.47 -0.49 -7.44
C GLU A 295 6.35 -0.07 -6.49
N GLU A 296 6.13 1.23 -6.39
CA GLU A 296 4.96 1.75 -5.71
C GLU A 296 3.68 1.45 -6.50
N GLY A 297 2.59 1.13 -5.81
CA GLY A 297 1.27 1.18 -6.42
C GLY A 297 0.77 2.63 -6.41
N LEU A 298 0.27 3.04 -5.26
CA LEU A 298 -0.12 4.42 -4.93
C LEU A 298 0.27 4.66 -3.46
N PRO A 299 1.30 5.46 -3.15
CA PRO A 299 1.80 5.60 -1.78
C PRO A 299 0.78 6.26 -0.86
N VAL A 300 0.24 5.52 0.11
CA VAL A 300 -0.74 6.03 1.09
C VAL A 300 -0.18 7.22 1.87
N SER A 301 1.12 7.22 2.20
CA SER A 301 1.77 8.34 2.90
C SER A 301 1.70 9.67 2.14
N ILE A 302 1.75 9.64 0.80
CA ILE A 302 1.55 10.83 -0.04
C ILE A 302 0.09 11.30 0.06
N LEU A 303 -0.87 10.39 -0.02
CA LEU A 303 -2.30 10.73 0.11
C LEU A 303 -2.62 11.31 1.50
N GLU A 304 -2.05 10.73 2.55
CA GLU A 304 -2.18 11.22 3.93
C GLU A 304 -1.56 12.61 4.09
N ALA A 305 -0.37 12.86 3.50
CA ALA A 305 0.27 14.17 3.51
C ALA A 305 -0.57 15.22 2.77
N MET A 306 -1.11 14.87 1.58
CA MET A 306 -2.05 15.72 0.84
C MET A 306 -3.30 16.02 1.68
N ALA A 307 -3.87 15.02 2.36
CA ALA A 307 -5.04 15.18 3.23
C ALA A 307 -4.78 16.06 4.46
N GLN A 308 -3.52 16.24 4.84
CA GLN A 308 -3.09 17.22 5.86
C GLN A 308 -2.69 18.59 5.25
N GLY A 309 -2.86 18.78 3.94
CA GLY A 309 -2.53 20.04 3.25
C GLY A 309 -1.03 20.29 3.09
N LEU A 310 -0.21 19.24 2.99
CA LEU A 310 1.21 19.35 2.67
C LEU A 310 1.43 19.39 1.16
N PRO A 311 2.24 20.32 0.63
CA PRO A 311 2.77 20.20 -0.70
C PRO A 311 3.74 19.02 -0.77
N ILE A 312 3.72 18.31 -1.90
CA ILE A 312 4.49 17.07 -2.09
C ILE A 312 5.71 17.36 -2.98
N VAL A 313 6.89 16.83 -2.62
CA VAL A 313 8.02 16.72 -3.55
C VAL A 313 8.33 15.22 -3.68
N SER A 314 8.14 14.68 -4.88
CA SER A 314 8.30 13.25 -5.13
C SER A 314 8.82 12.98 -6.55
N THR A 315 8.73 11.75 -7.02
CA THR A 315 9.22 11.31 -8.33
C THR A 315 8.09 10.95 -9.29
N MET A 316 8.36 11.07 -10.59
CA MET A 316 7.52 10.58 -11.69
C MET A 316 7.54 9.05 -11.74
N HIS A 317 7.15 8.40 -10.63
CA HIS A 317 7.25 6.96 -10.43
C HIS A 317 5.87 6.33 -10.26
N ALA A 318 5.61 5.26 -11.02
CA ALA A 318 4.41 4.41 -10.91
C ALA A 318 3.10 5.20 -10.77
N GLY A 319 2.31 4.99 -9.71
CA GLY A 319 1.04 5.70 -9.49
C GLY A 319 1.16 7.10 -8.87
N ILE A 320 2.36 7.58 -8.52
CA ILE A 320 2.54 8.90 -7.88
C ILE A 320 1.99 10.05 -8.74
N PRO A 321 2.21 10.10 -10.07
CA PRO A 321 1.64 11.14 -10.92
C PRO A 321 0.10 11.14 -11.01
N GLU A 322 -0.54 10.05 -10.59
CA GLU A 322 -2.00 9.99 -10.51
C GLU A 322 -2.52 10.71 -9.25
N ALA A 323 -1.71 10.77 -8.19
CA ALA A 323 -2.03 11.54 -6.98
C ALA A 323 -1.57 12.99 -7.08
N VAL A 324 -0.29 13.21 -7.38
CA VAL A 324 0.34 14.53 -7.37
C VAL A 324 0.31 15.13 -8.79
N VAL A 325 -0.23 16.34 -8.91
CA VAL A 325 -0.18 17.13 -10.14
C VAL A 325 1.02 18.05 -10.07
N ASP A 326 1.99 17.84 -10.97
CA ASP A 326 3.23 18.61 -10.99
C ASP A 326 2.97 20.12 -11.20
N GLY A 327 3.60 20.95 -10.37
CA GLY A 327 3.42 22.42 -10.37
C GLY A 327 2.11 22.90 -9.73
N GLU A 328 1.17 22.01 -9.36
CA GLU A 328 -0.14 22.39 -8.80
C GLU A 328 -0.32 21.92 -7.36
N THR A 329 -0.14 20.62 -7.09
CA THR A 329 -0.29 20.03 -5.74
C THR A 329 1.05 19.67 -5.10
N GLY A 330 2.13 19.91 -5.82
CA GLY A 330 3.49 19.59 -5.45
C GLY A 330 4.40 19.59 -6.67
N TYR A 331 5.56 18.98 -6.54
CA TYR A 331 6.53 18.81 -7.61
C TYR A 331 6.92 17.34 -7.80
N LEU A 332 7.08 16.95 -9.07
CA LEU A 332 7.56 15.64 -9.48
C LEU A 332 8.85 15.77 -10.28
N VAL A 333 9.86 14.98 -9.91
CA VAL A 333 11.15 14.92 -10.59
C VAL A 333 11.40 13.53 -11.17
N ALA A 334 12.40 13.38 -12.02
CA ALA A 334 12.79 12.05 -12.51
C ALA A 334 13.29 11.15 -11.38
N GLU A 335 13.14 9.83 -11.54
CA GLU A 335 13.75 8.86 -10.63
C GLU A 335 15.26 9.01 -10.62
N GLY A 336 15.88 8.99 -9.44
CA GLY A 336 17.32 9.16 -9.25
C GLY A 336 17.80 10.62 -9.21
N ASP A 337 16.99 11.59 -9.63
CA ASP A 337 17.39 13.00 -9.69
C ASP A 337 17.25 13.71 -8.34
N SER A 338 18.22 13.46 -7.47
CA SER A 338 18.28 14.12 -6.15
C SER A 338 18.54 15.61 -6.24
N VAL A 339 19.17 16.10 -7.31
CA VAL A 339 19.49 17.53 -7.49
C VAL A 339 18.23 18.30 -7.83
N ALA A 340 17.49 17.87 -8.85
CA ALA A 340 16.19 18.47 -9.15
C ALA A 340 15.23 18.41 -7.97
N MET A 341 15.22 17.30 -7.20
CA MET A 341 14.42 17.20 -5.99
C MET A 341 14.81 18.26 -4.95
N ALA A 342 16.11 18.48 -4.75
CA ALA A 342 16.61 19.53 -3.85
C ALA A 342 16.15 20.92 -4.26
N GLU A 343 16.22 21.26 -5.56
CA GLU A 343 15.75 22.54 -6.09
C GLU A 343 14.26 22.78 -5.79
N ARG A 344 13.41 21.76 -5.92
CA ARG A 344 11.99 21.84 -5.60
C ARG A 344 11.72 21.98 -4.11
N ILE A 345 12.49 21.28 -3.27
CA ILE A 345 12.45 21.46 -1.82
C ILE A 345 12.82 22.90 -1.45
N VAL A 346 13.90 23.45 -2.01
CA VAL A 346 14.34 24.85 -1.75
C VAL A 346 13.30 25.85 -2.23
N ALA A 347 12.70 25.65 -3.39
CA ALA A 347 11.64 26.52 -3.90
C ALA A 347 10.46 26.61 -2.90
N LEU A 348 10.02 25.47 -2.37
CA LEU A 348 8.98 25.44 -1.35
C LEU A 348 9.46 25.98 0.00
N ALA A 349 10.73 25.81 0.37
CA ALA A 349 11.28 26.36 1.61
C ALA A 349 11.29 27.89 1.62
N LYS A 350 11.60 28.51 0.47
CA LYS A 350 11.69 29.96 0.32
C LYS A 350 10.35 30.66 0.18
N ASP A 351 9.32 29.98 -0.33
CA ASP A 351 8.02 30.57 -0.67
C ASP A 351 6.89 29.96 0.16
N VAL A 352 6.50 30.66 1.22
CA VAL A 352 5.41 30.24 2.14
C VAL A 352 4.05 30.24 1.44
N ASP A 353 3.80 31.21 0.56
CA ASP A 353 2.53 31.32 -0.13
C ASP A 353 2.37 30.22 -1.18
N LEU A 354 3.45 29.87 -1.89
CA LEU A 354 3.48 28.72 -2.79
C LEU A 354 3.23 27.41 -2.04
N ARG A 355 3.90 27.20 -0.88
CA ARG A 355 3.63 26.03 -0.03
C ARG A 355 2.15 25.93 0.32
N ARG A 356 1.56 27.05 0.77
CA ARG A 356 0.14 27.08 1.17
C ARG A 356 -0.77 26.81 -0.02
N LYS A 357 -0.51 27.46 -1.17
CA LYS A 357 -1.30 27.26 -2.40
C LYS A 357 -1.31 25.79 -2.84
N MET A 358 -0.12 25.18 -2.94
CA MET A 358 0.01 23.76 -3.34
C MET A 358 -0.59 22.83 -2.30
N GLY A 359 -0.42 23.10 -1.01
CA GLY A 359 -1.01 22.30 0.06
C GLY A 359 -2.54 22.33 0.05
N VAL A 360 -3.15 23.50 -0.19
CA VAL A 360 -4.61 23.62 -0.33
C VAL A 360 -5.11 22.86 -1.56
N ALA A 361 -4.45 23.01 -2.70
CA ALA A 361 -4.81 22.27 -3.93
C ALA A 361 -4.68 20.75 -3.73
N GLY A 362 -3.61 20.32 -3.06
CA GLY A 362 -3.42 18.92 -2.68
C GLY A 362 -4.52 18.38 -1.77
N TRP A 363 -4.93 19.16 -0.77
CA TRP A 363 -6.01 18.80 0.13
C TRP A 363 -7.37 18.68 -0.59
N GLN A 364 -7.70 19.63 -1.47
CA GLN A 364 -8.92 19.57 -2.28
C GLN A 364 -8.95 18.32 -3.15
N ARG A 365 -7.84 18.02 -3.83
CA ARG A 365 -7.72 16.82 -4.64
C ARG A 365 -7.84 15.53 -3.80
N ALA A 366 -7.25 15.49 -2.60
CA ALA A 366 -7.39 14.36 -1.69
C ALA A 366 -8.85 14.17 -1.26
N GLN A 367 -9.56 15.25 -0.94
CA GLN A 367 -10.98 15.22 -0.58
C GLN A 367 -11.84 14.65 -1.70
N GLU A 368 -11.63 15.10 -2.94
CA GLU A 368 -12.42 14.72 -4.10
C GLU A 368 -12.16 13.28 -4.55
N ARG A 369 -10.91 12.84 -4.55
CA ARG A 369 -10.50 11.60 -5.22
C ARG A 369 -9.99 10.51 -4.29
N PHE A 370 -9.45 10.85 -3.12
CA PHE A 370 -8.72 9.96 -2.23
C PHE A 370 -9.30 9.95 -0.81
N SER A 371 -10.55 10.37 -0.62
CA SER A 371 -11.20 10.24 0.69
C SER A 371 -11.63 8.79 0.94
N TRP A 372 -11.56 8.36 2.21
CA TRP A 372 -12.07 7.04 2.60
C TRP A 372 -13.53 6.82 2.20
N ASN A 373 -14.36 7.84 2.33
CA ASN A 373 -15.76 7.75 1.93
C ASN A 373 -15.93 7.50 0.42
N HIS A 374 -14.99 8.01 -0.40
CA HIS A 374 -14.99 7.77 -1.84
C HIS A 374 -14.60 6.32 -2.17
N GLU A 375 -13.48 5.84 -1.61
CA GLU A 375 -13.04 4.45 -1.75
C GLU A 375 -14.11 3.47 -1.26
N ARG A 376 -14.62 3.69 -0.04
CA ARG A 376 -15.64 2.83 0.57
C ARG A 376 -16.88 2.67 -0.32
N ARG A 377 -17.40 3.78 -0.84
CA ARG A 377 -18.59 3.73 -1.75
C ARG A 377 -18.31 2.92 -3.01
N GLN A 378 -17.15 3.11 -3.63
CA GLN A 378 -16.77 2.35 -4.82
C GLN A 378 -16.62 0.87 -4.54
N LEU A 379 -15.93 0.51 -3.45
CA LEU A 379 -15.78 -0.88 -3.02
C LEU A 379 -17.14 -1.54 -2.74
N LEU A 380 -18.00 -0.91 -1.95
CA LEU A 380 -19.34 -1.45 -1.65
C LEU A 380 -20.18 -1.64 -2.90
N LYS A 381 -20.11 -0.71 -3.85
CA LYS A 381 -20.80 -0.81 -5.13
C LYS A 381 -20.34 -2.01 -5.95
N ILE A 382 -19.02 -2.19 -6.12
CA ILE A 382 -18.44 -3.30 -6.89
C ILE A 382 -18.72 -4.63 -6.22
N LEU A 383 -18.59 -4.69 -4.88
CA LEU A 383 -18.87 -5.87 -4.07
C LEU A 383 -20.38 -6.17 -3.94
N ARG A 384 -21.26 -5.32 -4.51
CA ARG A 384 -22.72 -5.41 -4.41
C ARG A 384 -23.22 -5.48 -2.97
N LEU A 385 -22.58 -4.69 -2.10
CA LEU A 385 -22.88 -4.55 -0.68
C LEU A 385 -23.45 -3.17 -0.34
N GLU A 386 -23.92 -2.41 -1.32
CA GLU A 386 -24.63 -1.15 -1.08
C GLU A 386 -25.77 -1.38 -0.11
N GLU A 387 -25.87 -0.54 0.90
CA GLU A 387 -26.99 -0.58 1.83
C GLU A 387 -28.25 -0.36 1.01
N ALA A 388 -29.11 -1.38 0.97
CA ALA A 388 -30.50 -1.15 0.64
C ALA A 388 -30.94 -0.02 1.59
N SER A 389 -31.30 1.13 1.03
CA SER A 389 -31.79 2.29 1.79
C SER A 389 -32.79 1.79 2.82
N ILE A 390 -32.41 1.92 4.11
CA ILE A 390 -33.31 1.66 5.23
C ILE A 390 -34.27 2.83 5.30
#